data_adb85d090ca47eeb3a493e295b8b951d
#
_entry.id   adb85d090ca47eeb3a493e295b8b951d
#
_cell.length_a   1.000
_cell.length_b   1.000
_cell.length_c   1.000
_cell.angle_alpha   90.00
_cell.angle_beta   90.00
_cell.angle_gamma   90.00
#
_symmetry.space_group_name_H-M   'P 1'
#
loop_
_entity.id
_entity.type
_entity.pdbx_description
1 polymer ?
#
loop_
_entity_poly.entity_id
_entity_poly.type
_entity_poly.pdbx_seq_one_letter_code
_entity_poly.pdbx_strand_id
1 'polypeptide(L)'
;MKRALFRVLIPVLVVGLLLPTMPLTAQAQRRDAVSIGLAQEPDLLGPYTIMAVSGVIHNTVFGYISMFNDKWERVPIMAEKLPTLKDGDWVLLPNKRMKVTWKLKRGFTWHDGKPVTALDWRFTYGAMRNPLAPPPSGGRFVLNKVDNVLVPNPNDPYEMVVQWNELYPFAGSEPFDRAYPLPRHVLEAAYLRDPSKMKAHQNWRVPIGNGPYKMKEWAPGSHMTLEANDKWPLGAPAIKTLTFRFILDSTVLQANVLAGNVDASDINNFNCLQMEQIAQRNPRVNAHYREAMVWERIDFNLDDAWLKDKRVRQAIAHALDRKALAEISCSGGRQPVAHSWLAPGHPAAHPNLKKYDYDVARARALLTEAGFTIGPDGFLRDATGKRAEMTISTTAGNSIREQIQQILKEQLKQVGIDLRIDNRPASVFFGTMVPRRQFTHLAMYASLFTPESIPFDRFHTSQIPSQANGWEGNNRVGWRNPENDRLWEQLNAELDAQKRIALFRRQQEIFADELPSVPLYFRLDLTTYPKAMRGPRPVGLGSYYLPWNSWEWKWGDL
;
A
#
# COMPACT_ATOMS: atom_id res chain seq x y z
N MET A 1 -21.97 -83.76 -39.31
CA MET A 1 -21.10 -82.70 -39.78
C MET A 1 -20.52 -81.97 -38.53
N LYS A 2 -19.26 -82.33 -38.19
CA LYS A 2 -18.54 -81.82 -37.00
C LYS A 2 -17.72 -80.61 -37.39
N ARG A 3 -17.94 -79.43 -36.75
CA ARG A 3 -17.07 -78.27 -36.86
C ARG A 3 -16.07 -78.31 -35.71
N ALA A 4 -14.79 -78.40 -36.04
CA ALA A 4 -13.67 -78.32 -35.11
C ALA A 4 -13.36 -76.82 -34.81
N LEU A 5 -13.29 -76.51 -33.52
CA LEU A 5 -12.78 -75.22 -33.05
C LEU A 5 -11.27 -75.30 -32.83
N PHE A 6 -10.52 -74.53 -33.61
CA PHE A 6 -9.10 -74.30 -33.36
C PHE A 6 -8.96 -73.21 -32.30
N ARG A 7 -8.39 -73.52 -31.14
CA ARG A 7 -7.94 -72.56 -30.15
C ARG A 7 -6.50 -72.17 -30.47
N VAL A 8 -6.31 -70.90 -30.87
CA VAL A 8 -4.99 -70.29 -31.00
C VAL A 8 -4.61 -69.72 -29.67
N LEU A 9 -3.60 -70.27 -29.02
CA LEU A 9 -2.93 -69.70 -27.85
C LEU A 9 -1.91 -68.66 -28.34
N ILE A 10 -2.14 -67.37 -27.99
CA ILE A 10 -1.17 -66.29 -28.16
C ILE A 10 -0.39 -66.15 -26.86
N PRO A 11 0.94 -66.34 -26.83
CA PRO A 11 1.72 -66.03 -25.64
C PRO A 11 1.84 -64.53 -25.49
N VAL A 12 1.31 -63.98 -24.39
CA VAL A 12 1.52 -62.59 -23.97
C VAL A 12 2.94 -62.47 -23.42
N LEU A 13 3.81 -61.87 -24.22
CA LEU A 13 5.16 -61.52 -23.78
C LEU A 13 5.05 -60.23 -22.96
N VAL A 14 5.12 -60.36 -21.60
CA VAL A 14 5.22 -59.21 -20.70
C VAL A 14 6.67 -58.70 -20.79
N VAL A 15 6.90 -57.71 -21.62
CA VAL A 15 8.15 -56.93 -21.62
C VAL A 15 8.06 -55.96 -20.44
N GLY A 16 8.66 -56.31 -19.33
CA GLY A 16 8.87 -55.41 -18.21
C GLY A 16 9.78 -54.24 -18.62
N LEU A 17 9.19 -53.10 -18.94
CA LEU A 17 9.93 -51.83 -19.06
C LEU A 17 10.45 -51.45 -17.66
N LEU A 18 11.69 -51.84 -17.37
CA LEU A 18 12.49 -51.25 -16.30
C LEU A 18 12.79 -49.82 -16.72
N LEU A 19 11.88 -48.86 -16.39
CA LEU A 19 12.21 -47.45 -16.40
C LEU A 19 13.31 -47.23 -15.35
N PRO A 20 14.48 -46.72 -15.73
CA PRO A 20 15.47 -46.32 -14.74
C PRO A 20 14.80 -45.27 -13.83
N THR A 21 14.64 -45.56 -12.57
CA THR A 21 14.36 -44.57 -11.54
C THR A 21 15.54 -43.61 -11.53
N MET A 22 15.46 -42.54 -12.33
CA MET A 22 16.39 -41.42 -12.12
C MET A 22 16.19 -40.95 -10.70
N PRO A 23 17.25 -40.93 -9.87
CA PRO A 23 17.15 -40.31 -8.57
C PRO A 23 16.68 -38.86 -8.84
N LEU A 24 15.56 -38.47 -8.25
CA LEU A 24 15.27 -37.07 -8.06
C LEU A 24 16.45 -36.53 -7.26
N THR A 25 17.47 -36.03 -7.94
CA THR A 25 18.49 -35.22 -7.32
C THR A 25 17.74 -34.02 -6.77
N ALA A 26 17.53 -34.03 -5.45
CA ALA A 26 17.13 -32.85 -4.72
C ALA A 26 18.08 -31.75 -5.21
N GLN A 27 17.56 -30.84 -6.01
CA GLN A 27 18.34 -29.75 -6.56
C GLN A 27 18.89 -29.02 -5.35
N ALA A 28 20.20 -29.15 -5.11
CA ALA A 28 20.85 -28.53 -3.97
C ALA A 28 20.48 -27.05 -4.03
N GLN A 29 19.64 -26.62 -3.10
CA GLN A 29 19.09 -25.28 -3.08
C GLN A 29 20.27 -24.33 -3.09
N ARG A 30 20.41 -23.52 -4.14
CA ARG A 30 21.51 -22.56 -4.24
C ARG A 30 21.43 -21.67 -3.02
N ARG A 31 22.38 -21.78 -2.10
CA ARG A 31 22.45 -21.00 -0.86
C ARG A 31 22.70 -19.50 -1.10
N ASP A 32 22.78 -19.08 -2.35
CA ASP A 32 23.02 -17.69 -2.78
C ASP A 32 21.89 -17.08 -3.63
N ALA A 33 20.76 -17.78 -3.76
CA ALA A 33 19.62 -17.31 -4.55
C ALA A 33 18.32 -17.40 -3.75
N VAL A 34 17.37 -16.50 -4.06
CA VAL A 34 16.01 -16.47 -3.53
C VAL A 34 15.03 -16.13 -4.64
N SER A 35 13.94 -16.89 -4.70
CA SER A 35 12.81 -16.63 -5.59
C SER A 35 11.62 -16.05 -4.80
N ILE A 36 11.05 -14.95 -5.28
CA ILE A 36 9.90 -14.27 -4.67
C ILE A 36 8.75 -14.31 -5.67
N GLY A 37 7.64 -14.93 -5.29
CA GLY A 37 6.45 -14.99 -6.12
C GLY A 37 5.57 -13.76 -5.95
N LEU A 38 5.07 -13.24 -7.07
CA LEU A 38 4.16 -12.09 -7.14
C LEU A 38 2.95 -12.47 -8.00
N ALA A 39 1.74 -12.20 -7.50
CA ALA A 39 0.49 -12.41 -8.23
C ALA A 39 0.19 -11.29 -9.25
N GLN A 40 1.09 -10.36 -9.41
CA GLN A 40 1.00 -9.28 -10.40
C GLN A 40 2.39 -9.00 -10.99
N GLU A 41 2.42 -8.60 -12.25
CA GLU A 41 3.61 -8.03 -12.86
C GLU A 41 3.57 -6.50 -12.74
N PRO A 42 4.68 -5.80 -12.41
CA PRO A 42 4.71 -4.34 -12.40
C PRO A 42 4.56 -3.76 -13.82
N ASP A 43 3.98 -2.56 -13.90
CA ASP A 43 3.91 -1.79 -15.15
C ASP A 43 5.27 -1.19 -15.53
N LEU A 44 5.97 -0.64 -14.53
CA LEU A 44 7.31 -0.06 -14.65
C LEU A 44 7.96 0.07 -13.26
N LEU A 45 9.27 0.33 -13.23
CA LEU A 45 10.02 0.60 -12.01
C LEU A 45 10.49 2.06 -12.01
N GLY A 46 9.77 2.93 -11.28
CA GLY A 46 10.11 4.35 -11.22
C GLY A 46 8.99 5.19 -10.61
N PRO A 47 9.14 6.52 -10.61
CA PRO A 47 8.20 7.40 -9.91
C PRO A 47 6.83 7.51 -10.58
N TYR A 48 6.67 6.97 -11.77
CA TYR A 48 5.45 7.05 -12.56
C TYR A 48 4.59 5.79 -12.52
N THR A 49 5.00 4.76 -11.77
CA THR A 49 4.19 3.56 -11.59
C THR A 49 2.87 3.88 -10.89
N ILE A 50 1.82 3.18 -11.29
CA ILE A 50 0.50 3.22 -10.64
C ILE A 50 0.20 1.91 -9.90
N MET A 51 1.10 0.93 -9.98
CA MET A 51 0.93 -0.39 -9.38
C MET A 51 1.72 -0.54 -8.08
N ALA A 52 1.05 -0.97 -7.02
CA ALA A 52 1.67 -1.20 -5.72
C ALA A 52 2.77 -2.29 -5.76
N VAL A 53 2.60 -3.31 -6.60
CA VAL A 53 3.57 -4.39 -6.78
C VAL A 53 4.95 -3.91 -7.23
N SER A 54 5.02 -2.79 -7.96
CA SER A 54 6.30 -2.17 -8.34
C SER A 54 7.15 -1.81 -7.13
N GLY A 55 6.51 -1.45 -5.99
CA GLY A 55 7.19 -1.12 -4.74
C GLY A 55 7.99 -2.28 -4.14
N VAL A 56 7.54 -3.53 -4.35
CA VAL A 56 8.25 -4.72 -3.85
C VAL A 56 9.64 -4.82 -4.46
N ILE A 57 9.74 -4.60 -5.78
CA ILE A 57 11.01 -4.66 -6.52
C ILE A 57 11.80 -3.37 -6.35
N HIS A 58 11.08 -2.25 -6.29
CA HIS A 58 11.66 -0.91 -6.16
C HIS A 58 12.59 -0.79 -4.95
N ASN A 59 12.20 -1.34 -3.80
CA ASN A 59 13.00 -1.32 -2.57
C ASN A 59 14.32 -2.10 -2.67
N THR A 60 14.49 -2.95 -3.69
CA THR A 60 15.74 -3.68 -3.94
C THR A 60 16.66 -2.97 -4.95
N VAL A 61 16.05 -2.29 -5.93
CA VAL A 61 16.79 -1.65 -7.05
C VAL A 61 17.18 -0.21 -6.73
N PHE A 62 16.39 0.50 -5.91
CA PHE A 62 16.67 1.88 -5.53
C PHE A 62 17.02 1.98 -4.05
N GLY A 63 18.08 2.71 -3.73
CA GLY A 63 18.44 3.08 -2.38
C GLY A 63 17.71 4.35 -1.96
N TYR A 64 17.34 4.40 -0.70
CA TYR A 64 16.57 5.49 -0.10
C TYR A 64 17.46 6.34 0.80
N ILE A 65 17.11 7.60 1.00
CA ILE A 65 17.81 8.46 1.97
C ILE A 65 17.55 7.97 3.40
N SER A 66 16.31 7.57 3.66
CA SER A 66 15.83 6.96 4.91
C SER A 66 14.70 5.97 4.61
N MET A 67 14.47 5.02 5.49
CA MET A 67 13.39 4.02 5.39
C MET A 67 12.75 3.77 6.75
N PHE A 68 11.54 3.21 6.76
CA PHE A 68 10.97 2.63 7.98
C PHE A 68 11.52 1.21 8.20
N ASN A 69 11.87 0.91 9.44
CA ASN A 69 12.18 -0.46 9.87
C ASN A 69 10.90 -1.22 10.25
N ASP A 70 11.06 -2.48 10.68
CA ASP A 70 9.98 -3.36 11.12
C ASP A 70 9.29 -2.91 12.44
N LYS A 71 9.84 -1.91 13.14
CA LYS A 71 9.23 -1.26 14.30
C LYS A 71 8.49 0.03 13.96
N TRP A 72 8.41 0.35 12.67
CA TRP A 72 7.85 1.60 12.17
C TRP A 72 8.65 2.85 12.57
N GLU A 73 9.92 2.68 12.85
CA GLU A 73 10.86 3.76 13.14
C GLU A 73 11.58 4.18 11.86
N ARG A 74 11.74 5.47 11.64
CA ARG A 74 12.50 6.00 10.51
C ARG A 74 14.00 5.82 10.79
N VAL A 75 14.71 5.18 9.88
CA VAL A 75 16.18 4.95 9.97
C VAL A 75 16.90 5.54 8.75
N PRO A 76 18.06 6.19 8.95
CA PRO A 76 18.85 6.73 7.85
C PRO A 76 19.55 5.60 7.08
N ILE A 77 19.42 5.62 5.74
CA ILE A 77 20.12 4.70 4.83
C ILE A 77 21.28 5.42 4.15
N MET A 78 21.02 6.32 3.19
CA MET A 78 22.04 7.12 2.52
C MET A 78 22.37 8.42 3.27
N ALA A 79 21.46 8.91 4.14
CA ALA A 79 21.79 10.02 5.03
C ALA A 79 22.75 9.56 6.14
N GLU A 80 23.66 10.43 6.57
CA GLU A 80 24.51 10.20 7.73
C GLU A 80 23.69 10.05 9.00
N LYS A 81 22.69 10.93 9.17
CA LYS A 81 21.66 10.91 10.22
C LYS A 81 20.38 11.58 9.72
N LEU A 82 19.30 11.42 10.45
CA LEU A 82 18.07 12.20 10.23
C LEU A 82 18.27 13.61 10.77
N PRO A 83 17.95 14.68 10.01
CA PRO A 83 18.01 16.05 10.48
C PRO A 83 17.05 16.31 11.64
N THR A 84 17.51 17.04 12.67
CA THR A 84 16.70 17.42 13.81
C THR A 84 16.83 18.90 14.16
N LEU A 85 15.83 19.46 14.84
CA LEU A 85 15.88 20.82 15.39
C LEU A 85 16.98 20.93 16.46
N LYS A 86 17.16 19.87 17.25
CA LYS A 86 18.14 19.83 18.35
C LYS A 86 19.58 19.93 17.84
N ASP A 87 19.88 19.30 16.71
CA ASP A 87 21.25 19.25 16.17
C ASP A 87 21.57 20.45 15.27
N GLY A 88 20.59 21.34 15.01
CA GLY A 88 20.75 22.49 14.15
C GLY A 88 20.73 22.20 12.64
N ASP A 89 20.54 20.93 12.25
CA ASP A 89 20.39 20.57 10.84
C ASP A 89 18.98 20.96 10.30
N TRP A 90 18.06 21.17 11.21
CA TRP A 90 16.71 21.70 10.91
C TRP A 90 16.56 23.04 11.62
N VAL A 91 16.40 24.11 10.85
CA VAL A 91 16.36 25.50 11.34
C VAL A 91 15.05 26.14 10.97
N LEU A 92 14.38 26.71 11.97
CA LEU A 92 13.19 27.53 11.77
C LEU A 92 13.60 28.95 11.34
N LEU A 93 12.92 29.47 10.34
CA LEU A 93 13.13 30.80 9.77
C LEU A 93 11.93 31.70 10.08
N PRO A 94 12.06 33.04 9.93
CA PRO A 94 10.92 33.93 10.00
C PRO A 94 9.78 33.52 9.06
N ASN A 95 8.55 33.96 9.36
CA ASN A 95 7.34 33.70 8.57
C ASN A 95 6.99 32.20 8.41
N LYS A 96 7.27 31.40 9.46
CA LYS A 96 6.98 29.96 9.48
C LYS A 96 7.68 29.16 8.36
N ARG A 97 8.75 29.70 7.81
CA ARG A 97 9.62 28.99 6.87
C ARG A 97 10.65 28.15 7.62
N MET A 98 11.28 27.22 6.93
CA MET A 98 12.36 26.43 7.51
C MET A 98 13.36 25.96 6.45
N LYS A 99 14.54 25.57 6.91
CA LYS A 99 15.54 24.87 6.10
C LYS A 99 15.96 23.60 6.81
N VAL A 100 16.15 22.55 6.03
CA VAL A 100 16.60 21.23 6.53
C VAL A 100 17.82 20.81 5.76
N THR A 101 18.93 20.62 6.47
CA THR A 101 20.21 20.24 5.90
C THR A 101 20.36 18.72 5.99
N TRP A 102 20.62 18.10 4.86
CA TRP A 102 20.87 16.67 4.73
C TRP A 102 22.33 16.44 4.35
N LYS A 103 23.01 15.59 5.12
CA LYS A 103 24.36 15.12 4.81
C LYS A 103 24.29 13.68 4.34
N LEU A 104 24.92 13.39 3.22
CA LEU A 104 24.89 12.09 2.56
C LEU A 104 26.16 11.31 2.87
N LYS A 105 26.01 10.03 3.19
CA LYS A 105 27.12 9.09 3.29
C LYS A 105 27.81 8.98 1.93
N ARG A 106 29.12 8.96 1.95
CA ARG A 106 29.94 8.68 0.75
C ARG A 106 29.93 7.17 0.44
N GLY A 107 30.30 6.84 -0.78
CA GLY A 107 30.44 5.45 -1.22
C GLY A 107 29.20 4.87 -1.89
N PHE A 108 28.02 5.51 -1.77
CA PHE A 108 26.86 5.10 -2.57
C PHE A 108 27.08 5.44 -4.04
N THR A 109 26.86 4.45 -4.92
CA THR A 109 27.00 4.62 -6.37
C THR A 109 25.75 4.14 -7.08
N TRP A 110 25.48 4.74 -8.23
CA TRP A 110 24.59 4.17 -9.22
C TRP A 110 25.15 2.84 -9.72
N HIS A 111 24.31 1.99 -10.28
CA HIS A 111 24.71 0.66 -10.74
C HIS A 111 25.73 0.68 -11.89
N ASP A 112 25.89 1.81 -12.57
CA ASP A 112 26.92 2.08 -13.57
C ASP A 112 28.24 2.62 -12.97
N GLY A 113 28.29 2.73 -11.64
CA GLY A 113 29.50 3.14 -10.89
C GLY A 113 29.63 4.64 -10.63
N LYS A 114 28.75 5.48 -11.16
CA LYS A 114 28.79 6.93 -10.85
C LYS A 114 28.33 7.18 -9.41
N PRO A 115 28.90 8.20 -8.71
CA PRO A 115 28.51 8.51 -7.34
C PRO A 115 27.08 9.03 -7.27
N VAL A 116 26.35 8.63 -6.21
CA VAL A 116 25.08 9.22 -5.83
C VAL A 116 25.35 10.46 -5.01
N THR A 117 24.77 11.61 -5.40
CA THR A 117 25.07 12.90 -4.79
C THR A 117 23.81 13.74 -4.57
N ALA A 118 23.91 14.83 -3.84
CA ALA A 118 22.84 15.81 -3.64
C ALA A 118 22.34 16.44 -4.95
N LEU A 119 23.16 16.43 -6.02
CA LEU A 119 22.75 16.89 -7.34
C LEU A 119 21.65 16.01 -7.95
N ASP A 120 21.64 14.71 -7.62
CA ASP A 120 20.60 13.80 -8.07
C ASP A 120 19.24 14.11 -7.38
N TRP A 121 19.26 14.46 -6.07
CA TRP A 121 18.06 14.92 -5.37
C TRP A 121 17.56 16.27 -5.88
N ARG A 122 18.45 17.22 -6.16
CA ARG A 122 18.09 18.51 -6.76
C ARG A 122 17.42 18.31 -8.12
N PHE A 123 17.97 17.43 -8.95
CA PHE A 123 17.36 17.04 -10.23
C PHE A 123 16.00 16.39 -10.01
N THR A 124 15.89 15.45 -9.07
CA THR A 124 14.64 14.75 -8.73
C THR A 124 13.54 15.73 -8.36
N TYR A 125 13.86 16.69 -7.48
CA TYR A 125 12.93 17.73 -7.08
C TYR A 125 12.40 18.54 -8.28
N GLY A 126 13.30 19.01 -9.15
CA GLY A 126 12.93 19.75 -10.35
C GLY A 126 12.05 18.93 -11.32
N ALA A 127 12.43 17.66 -11.53
CA ALA A 127 11.68 16.77 -12.42
C ALA A 127 10.28 16.46 -11.89
N MET A 128 10.13 16.20 -10.58
CA MET A 128 8.84 15.86 -9.97
C MET A 128 7.88 17.04 -9.90
N ARG A 129 8.38 18.28 -9.82
CA ARG A 129 7.55 19.49 -9.83
C ARG A 129 7.03 19.87 -11.21
N ASN A 130 7.64 19.37 -12.28
CA ASN A 130 7.30 19.78 -13.63
C ASN A 130 5.86 19.39 -14.00
N PRO A 131 4.98 20.33 -14.36
CA PRO A 131 3.60 20.02 -14.72
C PRO A 131 3.46 19.18 -15.98
N LEU A 132 4.47 19.14 -16.85
CA LEU A 132 4.47 18.30 -18.07
C LEU A 132 4.75 16.81 -17.75
N ALA A 133 5.36 16.51 -16.62
CA ALA A 133 5.67 15.14 -16.19
C ALA A 133 5.31 14.91 -14.71
N PRO A 134 4.06 15.16 -14.29
CA PRO A 134 3.70 14.99 -12.89
C PRO A 134 3.73 13.52 -12.51
N PRO A 135 4.20 13.18 -11.28
CA PRO A 135 4.01 11.85 -10.73
C PRO A 135 2.50 11.56 -10.58
N PRO A 136 2.09 10.29 -10.45
CA PRO A 136 0.71 9.94 -10.12
C PRO A 136 0.23 10.67 -8.86
N SER A 137 -1.07 10.93 -8.79
CA SER A 137 -1.71 11.75 -7.75
C SER A 137 -1.29 11.34 -6.32
N GLY A 138 -0.99 12.33 -5.46
CA GLY A 138 -0.62 12.18 -4.06
C GLY A 138 0.74 12.80 -3.69
N GLY A 139 1.72 12.78 -4.60
CA GLY A 139 3.08 13.24 -4.32
C GLY A 139 3.28 14.76 -4.36
N ARG A 140 2.30 15.55 -4.77
CA ARG A 140 2.47 17.00 -4.89
C ARG A 140 2.26 17.78 -3.61
N PHE A 141 1.48 17.25 -2.67
CA PHE A 141 1.15 17.98 -1.44
C PHE A 141 2.40 18.38 -0.65
N VAL A 142 3.34 17.46 -0.46
CA VAL A 142 4.61 17.76 0.22
C VAL A 142 5.57 18.52 -0.67
N LEU A 143 5.65 18.19 -1.97
CA LEU A 143 6.49 18.90 -2.95
C LEU A 143 6.15 20.40 -3.04
N ASN A 144 4.87 20.76 -2.93
CA ASN A 144 4.44 22.16 -2.98
C ASN A 144 4.85 22.97 -1.74
N LYS A 145 5.22 22.29 -0.63
CA LYS A 145 5.74 22.94 0.59
C LYS A 145 7.24 23.25 0.50
N VAL A 146 7.92 22.77 -0.52
CA VAL A 146 9.35 22.99 -0.75
C VAL A 146 9.55 24.08 -1.79
N ASP A 147 10.33 25.12 -1.44
CA ASP A 147 10.71 26.17 -2.36
C ASP A 147 11.86 25.75 -3.27
N ASN A 148 12.90 25.15 -2.68
CA ASN A 148 14.11 24.84 -3.40
C ASN A 148 14.93 23.73 -2.71
N VAL A 149 15.77 23.08 -3.50
CA VAL A 149 16.81 22.15 -3.04
C VAL A 149 18.17 22.69 -3.49
N LEU A 150 18.94 23.23 -2.54
CA LEU A 150 20.27 23.79 -2.79
C LEU A 150 21.33 22.72 -2.56
N VAL A 151 22.39 22.78 -3.33
CA VAL A 151 23.64 22.05 -3.11
C VAL A 151 24.73 23.11 -2.87
N PRO A 152 25.07 23.38 -1.59
CA PRO A 152 25.95 24.52 -1.24
C PRO A 152 27.34 24.45 -1.87
N ASN A 153 27.91 23.25 -1.95
CA ASN A 153 29.19 23.01 -2.60
C ASN A 153 29.03 22.01 -3.76
N PRO A 154 28.88 22.47 -5.00
CA PRO A 154 28.77 21.58 -6.17
C PRO A 154 30.03 20.75 -6.46
N ASN A 155 31.20 21.14 -5.96
CA ASN A 155 32.45 20.41 -6.12
C ASN A 155 32.60 19.27 -5.09
N ASP A 156 31.85 19.34 -3.98
CA ASP A 156 31.71 18.28 -2.98
C ASP A 156 30.22 18.06 -2.63
N PRO A 157 29.43 17.50 -3.54
CA PRO A 157 27.98 17.55 -3.51
C PRO A 157 27.35 16.46 -2.61
N TYR A 158 27.83 16.34 -1.37
CA TYR A 158 27.31 15.40 -0.37
C TYR A 158 26.46 16.08 0.73
N GLU A 159 26.17 17.38 0.52
CA GLU A 159 25.25 18.12 1.35
C GLU A 159 24.17 18.77 0.48
N MET A 160 22.92 18.73 0.94
CA MET A 160 21.82 19.50 0.37
C MET A 160 21.04 20.22 1.45
N VAL A 161 20.53 21.40 1.11
CA VAL A 161 19.64 22.21 1.96
C VAL A 161 18.29 22.29 1.28
N VAL A 162 17.29 21.69 1.90
CA VAL A 162 15.89 21.77 1.46
C VAL A 162 15.27 23.01 2.12
N GLN A 163 14.82 23.95 1.32
CA GLN A 163 14.14 25.16 1.76
C GLN A 163 12.63 24.95 1.69
N TRP A 164 11.97 25.11 2.82
CA TRP A 164 10.52 24.93 2.96
C TRP A 164 9.83 26.28 3.09
N ASN A 165 8.74 26.44 2.36
CA ASN A 165 7.93 27.68 2.40
C ASN A 165 6.97 27.73 3.58
N GLU A 166 6.75 26.61 4.26
CA GLU A 166 5.93 26.48 5.46
C GLU A 166 6.49 25.43 6.41
N LEU A 167 5.97 25.33 7.63
CA LEU A 167 6.32 24.29 8.57
C LEU A 167 5.77 22.94 8.08
N TYR A 168 6.58 21.90 8.24
CA TYR A 168 6.18 20.52 7.98
C TYR A 168 6.86 19.57 8.97
N PRO A 169 6.11 18.85 9.81
CA PRO A 169 6.68 18.11 10.94
C PRO A 169 7.54 16.90 10.56
N PHE A 170 7.47 16.43 9.32
CA PHE A 170 8.27 15.30 8.84
C PHE A 170 9.36 15.70 7.83
N ALA A 171 9.71 16.98 7.79
CA ALA A 171 10.76 17.48 6.90
C ALA A 171 12.16 16.89 7.18
N GLY A 172 12.38 16.37 8.40
CA GLY A 172 13.61 15.65 8.77
C GLY A 172 13.56 14.14 8.47
N SER A 173 12.46 13.62 7.97
CA SER A 173 12.29 12.19 7.67
C SER A 173 12.65 11.86 6.23
N GLU A 174 12.31 12.75 5.31
CA GLU A 174 12.69 12.69 3.90
C GLU A 174 12.72 14.10 3.29
N PRO A 175 13.54 14.36 2.27
CA PRO A 175 13.76 15.71 1.74
C PRO A 175 12.50 16.34 1.12
N PHE A 176 11.65 15.52 0.57
CA PHE A 176 10.34 15.81 0.00
C PHE A 176 9.65 14.45 -0.22
N ASP A 177 8.45 14.41 -0.76
CA ASP A 177 7.63 13.18 -0.91
C ASP A 177 8.28 12.07 -1.79
N ARG A 178 9.61 11.94 -1.75
CA ARG A 178 10.41 10.89 -2.40
C ARG A 178 11.71 10.67 -1.65
N ALA A 179 11.82 9.54 -1.03
CA ALA A 179 13.00 9.18 -0.26
C ALA A 179 14.17 8.65 -1.13
N TYR A 180 14.03 8.54 -2.45
CA TYR A 180 15.08 8.07 -3.37
C TYR A 180 15.34 9.06 -4.51
N PRO A 181 16.61 9.18 -4.96
CA PRO A 181 16.98 10.07 -6.05
C PRO A 181 16.71 9.43 -7.42
N LEU A 182 16.65 10.27 -8.45
CA LEU A 182 16.67 9.84 -9.85
C LEU A 182 18.08 9.99 -10.43
N PRO A 183 18.54 9.08 -11.33
CA PRO A 183 19.85 9.16 -11.94
C PRO A 183 19.96 10.35 -12.90
N ARG A 184 20.42 11.50 -12.37
CA ARG A 184 20.52 12.74 -13.12
C ARG A 184 21.30 12.56 -14.42
N HIS A 185 22.44 11.90 -14.37
CA HIS A 185 23.32 11.67 -15.51
C HIS A 185 22.70 10.83 -16.64
N VAL A 186 21.62 10.07 -16.34
CA VAL A 186 20.88 9.25 -17.32
C VAL A 186 19.70 10.03 -17.89
N LEU A 187 19.03 10.82 -17.03
CA LEU A 187 17.72 11.37 -17.32
C LEU A 187 17.74 12.85 -17.73
N GLU A 188 18.73 13.62 -17.28
CA GLU A 188 18.75 15.08 -17.42
C GLU A 188 18.71 15.53 -18.88
N ALA A 189 19.49 14.90 -19.76
CA ALA A 189 19.50 15.26 -21.18
C ALA A 189 18.15 15.02 -21.86
N ALA A 190 17.47 13.91 -21.53
CA ALA A 190 16.13 13.62 -22.05
C ALA A 190 15.09 14.57 -21.46
N TYR A 191 15.18 14.86 -20.15
CA TYR A 191 14.32 15.80 -19.46
C TYR A 191 14.41 17.21 -20.02
N LEU A 192 15.61 17.73 -20.25
CA LEU A 192 15.81 19.07 -20.81
C LEU A 192 15.31 19.20 -22.26
N ARG A 193 15.33 18.09 -23.01
CA ARG A 193 14.81 18.05 -24.39
C ARG A 193 13.28 18.06 -24.41
N ASP A 194 12.63 17.24 -23.62
CA ASP A 194 11.18 17.11 -23.56
C ASP A 194 10.73 16.48 -22.24
N PRO A 195 10.37 17.27 -21.23
CA PRO A 195 9.92 16.75 -19.94
C PRO A 195 8.70 15.84 -20.04
N SER A 196 7.82 16.03 -21.03
CA SER A 196 6.59 15.24 -21.18
C SER A 196 6.86 13.76 -21.44
N LYS A 197 8.03 13.43 -22.02
CA LYS A 197 8.46 12.05 -22.33
C LYS A 197 9.10 11.31 -21.16
N MET A 198 9.29 11.98 -20.02
CA MET A 198 9.89 11.34 -18.85
C MET A 198 9.13 10.10 -18.38
N LYS A 199 7.81 10.07 -18.49
CA LYS A 199 6.98 8.90 -18.11
C LYS A 199 7.27 7.66 -18.95
N ALA A 200 7.67 7.84 -20.21
CA ALA A 200 7.96 6.76 -21.15
C ALA A 200 9.46 6.43 -21.27
N HIS A 201 10.30 7.02 -20.41
CA HIS A 201 11.75 6.80 -20.51
C HIS A 201 12.10 5.33 -20.22
N GLN A 202 13.01 4.76 -21.05
CA GLN A 202 13.43 3.34 -20.96
C GLN A 202 14.01 2.94 -19.59
N ASN A 203 14.56 3.88 -18.84
CA ASN A 203 15.08 3.64 -17.50
C ASN A 203 14.02 3.09 -16.53
N TRP A 204 12.75 3.19 -16.83
CA TRP A 204 11.70 2.61 -15.99
C TRP A 204 11.44 1.13 -16.29
N ARG A 205 11.97 0.62 -17.40
CA ARG A 205 11.96 -0.80 -17.75
C ARG A 205 13.27 -1.50 -17.41
N VAL A 206 14.40 -0.83 -17.62
CA VAL A 206 15.74 -1.34 -17.27
C VAL A 206 16.44 -0.27 -16.44
N PRO A 207 16.11 -0.18 -15.13
CA PRO A 207 16.60 0.92 -14.31
C PRO A 207 18.10 0.82 -14.02
N ILE A 208 18.80 1.93 -14.25
CA ILE A 208 20.03 2.21 -13.53
C ILE A 208 19.62 2.72 -12.16
N GLY A 209 19.65 1.81 -11.19
CA GLY A 209 19.33 2.09 -9.80
C GLY A 209 20.58 2.37 -8.97
N ASN A 210 20.38 2.47 -7.66
CA ASN A 210 21.45 2.70 -6.68
C ASN A 210 21.24 1.87 -5.40
N GLY A 211 20.44 0.80 -5.51
CA GLY A 211 20.08 -0.08 -4.40
C GLY A 211 21.02 -1.27 -4.23
N PRO A 212 20.68 -2.18 -3.29
CA PRO A 212 21.47 -3.38 -3.00
C PRO A 212 21.49 -4.42 -4.13
N TYR A 213 20.58 -4.32 -5.09
CA TYR A 213 20.50 -5.22 -6.24
C TYR A 213 20.38 -4.45 -7.54
N LYS A 214 20.97 -4.99 -8.62
CA LYS A 214 20.95 -4.47 -9.98
C LYS A 214 20.01 -5.28 -10.85
N MET A 215 19.27 -4.62 -11.73
CA MET A 215 18.49 -5.30 -12.76
C MET A 215 19.42 -6.06 -13.70
N LYS A 216 19.20 -7.38 -13.82
CA LYS A 216 19.88 -8.24 -14.78
C LYS A 216 18.99 -8.52 -15.98
N GLU A 217 17.74 -8.87 -15.72
CA GLU A 217 16.78 -9.25 -16.73
C GLU A 217 15.34 -8.95 -16.31
N TRP A 218 14.54 -8.53 -17.25
CA TRP A 218 13.08 -8.52 -17.15
C TRP A 218 12.49 -9.28 -18.32
N ALA A 219 12.02 -10.50 -18.10
CA ALA A 219 11.28 -11.33 -19.05
C ALA A 219 9.77 -11.10 -18.84
N PRO A 220 9.11 -10.28 -19.67
CA PRO A 220 7.70 -9.93 -19.48
C PRO A 220 6.79 -11.16 -19.41
N GLY A 221 5.82 -11.14 -18.51
CA GLY A 221 4.89 -12.24 -18.26
C GLY A 221 5.49 -13.43 -17.51
N SER A 222 6.79 -13.40 -17.17
CA SER A 222 7.50 -14.52 -16.56
C SER A 222 8.19 -14.12 -15.26
N HIS A 223 9.25 -13.31 -15.34
CA HIS A 223 10.06 -12.98 -14.16
C HIS A 223 10.94 -11.75 -14.36
N MET A 224 11.45 -11.23 -13.23
CA MET A 224 12.62 -10.36 -13.17
C MET A 224 13.74 -11.02 -12.38
N THR A 225 14.98 -10.93 -12.89
CA THR A 225 16.18 -11.38 -12.19
C THR A 225 17.05 -10.18 -11.83
N LEU A 226 17.41 -10.11 -10.58
CA LEU A 226 18.33 -9.10 -10.04
C LEU A 226 19.60 -9.78 -9.53
N GLU A 227 20.75 -9.13 -9.69
CA GLU A 227 22.03 -9.56 -9.15
C GLU A 227 22.48 -8.64 -8.01
N ALA A 228 23.20 -9.20 -7.04
CA ALA A 228 23.70 -8.44 -5.90
C ALA A 228 24.64 -7.30 -6.34
N ASN A 229 24.48 -6.15 -5.73
CA ASN A 229 25.43 -5.05 -5.80
C ASN A 229 26.50 -5.24 -4.72
N ASP A 230 27.62 -5.91 -5.05
CA ASP A 230 28.69 -6.17 -4.09
C ASP A 230 29.36 -4.88 -3.57
N LYS A 231 29.10 -3.74 -4.20
CA LYS A 231 29.55 -2.41 -3.76
C LYS A 231 28.53 -1.69 -2.87
N TRP A 232 27.47 -2.37 -2.43
CA TRP A 232 26.48 -1.76 -1.55
C TRP A 232 27.11 -1.37 -0.20
N PRO A 233 27.12 -0.08 0.20
CA PRO A 233 27.92 0.38 1.34
C PRO A 233 27.48 -0.14 2.71
N LEU A 234 26.25 -0.64 2.83
CA LEU A 234 25.74 -1.22 4.08
C LEU A 234 26.03 -2.72 4.22
N GLY A 235 26.85 -3.26 3.33
CA GLY A 235 27.25 -4.67 3.32
C GLY A 235 26.81 -5.38 2.04
N ALA A 236 27.74 -6.06 1.38
CA ALA A 236 27.45 -6.83 0.18
C ALA A 236 26.40 -7.91 0.46
N PRO A 237 25.31 -8.01 -0.33
CA PRO A 237 24.29 -9.02 -0.12
C PRO A 237 24.86 -10.45 -0.19
N ALA A 238 24.53 -11.28 0.81
CA ALA A 238 24.90 -12.69 0.80
C ALA A 238 24.08 -13.49 -0.23
N ILE A 239 22.83 -13.08 -0.46
CA ILE A 239 21.99 -13.61 -1.54
C ILE A 239 22.44 -12.93 -2.83
N LYS A 240 23.04 -13.69 -3.75
CA LYS A 240 23.62 -13.15 -5.00
C LYS A 240 22.58 -12.93 -6.09
N THR A 241 21.47 -13.65 -6.03
CA THR A 241 20.40 -13.57 -7.03
C THR A 241 19.02 -13.48 -6.36
N LEU A 242 18.27 -12.44 -6.71
CA LEU A 242 16.83 -12.36 -6.43
C LEU A 242 16.06 -12.55 -7.72
N THR A 243 15.09 -13.47 -7.74
CA THR A 243 14.20 -13.67 -8.89
C THR A 243 12.76 -13.41 -8.46
N PHE A 244 12.14 -12.40 -9.02
CA PHE A 244 10.71 -12.12 -8.86
C PHE A 244 9.94 -12.86 -9.95
N ARG A 245 9.15 -13.86 -9.59
CA ARG A 245 8.36 -14.69 -10.52
C ARG A 245 6.92 -14.19 -10.57
N PHE A 246 6.41 -13.90 -11.78
CA PHE A 246 5.04 -13.44 -11.98
C PHE A 246 4.13 -14.65 -12.17
N ILE A 247 3.35 -14.98 -11.14
CA ILE A 247 2.41 -16.11 -11.11
C ILE A 247 1.05 -15.53 -10.74
N LEU A 248 0.28 -15.13 -11.76
CA LEU A 248 -0.92 -14.30 -11.60
C LEU A 248 -2.07 -15.00 -10.87
N ASP A 249 -2.14 -16.33 -10.92
CA ASP A 249 -3.10 -17.11 -10.15
C ASP A 249 -2.55 -17.44 -8.77
N SER A 250 -3.25 -17.00 -7.73
CA SER A 250 -2.82 -17.18 -6.34
C SER A 250 -2.81 -18.65 -5.90
N THR A 251 -3.64 -19.51 -6.49
CA THR A 251 -3.66 -20.96 -6.19
C THR A 251 -2.44 -21.64 -6.78
N VAL A 252 -2.06 -21.27 -8.00
CA VAL A 252 -0.84 -21.75 -8.64
C VAL A 252 0.39 -21.25 -7.88
N LEU A 253 0.38 -19.99 -7.44
CA LEU A 253 1.45 -19.43 -6.62
C LEU A 253 1.58 -20.17 -5.28
N GLN A 254 0.46 -20.47 -4.61
CA GLN A 254 0.43 -21.26 -3.39
C GLN A 254 1.04 -22.66 -3.60
N ALA A 255 0.67 -23.34 -4.70
CA ALA A 255 1.23 -24.64 -5.03
C ALA A 255 2.76 -24.59 -5.23
N ASN A 256 3.28 -23.53 -5.86
CA ASN A 256 4.72 -23.31 -6.04
C ASN A 256 5.45 -23.05 -4.71
N VAL A 257 4.84 -22.31 -3.78
CA VAL A 257 5.40 -22.12 -2.42
C VAL A 257 5.42 -23.45 -1.64
N LEU A 258 4.34 -24.24 -1.74
CA LEU A 258 4.25 -25.55 -1.10
C LEU A 258 5.28 -26.53 -1.66
N ALA A 259 5.54 -26.51 -2.96
CA ALA A 259 6.52 -27.36 -3.63
C ALA A 259 7.97 -26.87 -3.45
N GLY A 260 8.19 -25.67 -2.91
CA GLY A 260 9.53 -25.07 -2.79
C GLY A 260 10.11 -24.52 -4.09
N ASN A 261 9.30 -24.33 -5.12
CA ASN A 261 9.68 -23.69 -6.40
C ASN A 261 9.74 -22.16 -6.29
N VAL A 262 9.08 -21.61 -5.27
CA VAL A 262 9.07 -20.21 -4.86
C VAL A 262 9.40 -20.17 -3.38
N ASP A 263 10.43 -19.41 -3.01
CA ASP A 263 10.90 -19.33 -1.62
C ASP A 263 10.04 -18.41 -0.76
N ALA A 264 9.70 -17.25 -1.30
CA ALA A 264 8.98 -16.20 -0.56
C ALA A 264 7.83 -15.62 -1.38
N SER A 265 6.87 -15.03 -0.70
CA SER A 265 5.80 -14.24 -1.32
C SER A 265 5.40 -13.08 -0.41
N ASP A 266 4.96 -11.98 -1.02
CA ASP A 266 4.63 -10.72 -0.34
C ASP A 266 3.45 -10.02 -1.03
N ILE A 267 3.03 -8.85 -0.49
CA ILE A 267 1.97 -7.98 -1.04
C ILE A 267 0.59 -8.65 -1.11
N ASN A 268 0.25 -9.41 -0.08
CA ASN A 268 -1.08 -10.04 0.00
C ASN A 268 -1.46 -10.87 -1.24
N ASN A 269 -0.50 -11.61 -1.77
CA ASN A 269 -0.73 -12.55 -2.87
C ASN A 269 -1.63 -13.73 -2.44
N PHE A 270 -1.74 -13.96 -1.13
CA PHE A 270 -2.57 -14.98 -0.52
C PHE A 270 -3.67 -14.37 0.34
N ASN A 271 -4.79 -15.08 0.49
CA ASN A 271 -5.73 -14.83 1.57
C ASN A 271 -5.33 -15.60 2.83
N CYS A 272 -6.00 -15.34 3.95
CA CYS A 272 -5.65 -15.98 5.22
C CYS A 272 -5.83 -17.51 5.22
N LEU A 273 -6.82 -18.04 4.52
CA LEU A 273 -7.01 -19.49 4.37
C LEU A 273 -5.82 -20.14 3.64
N GLN A 274 -5.35 -19.51 2.56
CA GLN A 274 -4.16 -19.99 1.84
C GLN A 274 -2.90 -19.93 2.73
N MET A 275 -2.75 -18.88 3.54
CA MET A 275 -1.66 -18.77 4.51
C MET A 275 -1.69 -19.87 5.56
N GLU A 276 -2.86 -20.19 6.09
CA GLU A 276 -3.06 -21.30 7.02
C GLU A 276 -2.70 -22.66 6.39
N GLN A 277 -3.15 -22.88 5.17
CA GLN A 277 -2.81 -24.10 4.42
C GLN A 277 -1.30 -24.20 4.16
N ILE A 278 -0.62 -23.09 3.84
CA ILE A 278 0.84 -23.07 3.68
C ILE A 278 1.51 -23.44 5.01
N ALA A 279 1.12 -22.80 6.12
CA ALA A 279 1.69 -23.07 7.44
C ALA A 279 1.52 -24.53 7.89
N GLN A 280 0.35 -25.13 7.60
CA GLN A 280 0.04 -26.52 7.97
C GLN A 280 0.77 -27.54 7.09
N ARG A 281 0.84 -27.29 5.78
CA ARG A 281 1.36 -28.26 4.81
C ARG A 281 2.86 -28.13 4.56
N ASN A 282 3.46 -26.97 4.84
CA ASN A 282 4.89 -26.76 4.71
C ASN A 282 5.49 -26.14 5.98
N PRO A 283 5.87 -26.97 6.98
CA PRO A 283 6.42 -26.50 8.25
C PRO A 283 7.78 -25.80 8.11
N ARG A 284 8.42 -25.83 6.93
CA ARG A 284 9.68 -25.14 6.64
C ARG A 284 9.48 -23.68 6.26
N VAL A 285 8.25 -23.23 6.02
CA VAL A 285 7.89 -21.87 5.67
C VAL A 285 7.33 -21.13 6.87
N ASN A 286 7.75 -19.90 7.08
CA ASN A 286 7.06 -18.95 7.93
C ASN A 286 5.85 -18.39 7.15
N ALA A 287 4.65 -18.52 7.71
CA ALA A 287 3.47 -17.78 7.30
C ALA A 287 3.31 -16.62 8.29
N HIS A 288 3.68 -15.44 7.89
CA HIS A 288 3.74 -14.26 8.74
C HIS A 288 2.54 -13.37 8.52
N TYR A 289 1.89 -12.97 9.62
CA TYR A 289 0.74 -12.08 9.65
C TYR A 289 1.15 -10.82 10.42
N ARG A 290 1.17 -9.69 9.75
CA ARG A 290 1.52 -8.41 10.35
C ARG A 290 0.37 -7.42 10.21
N GLU A 291 0.02 -6.71 11.27
CA GLU A 291 -0.88 -5.55 11.16
C GLU A 291 -0.31 -4.55 10.16
N ALA A 292 -1.15 -4.13 9.23
CA ALA A 292 -0.79 -3.14 8.23
C ALA A 292 -1.52 -1.81 8.47
N MET A 293 -0.87 -0.71 8.13
CA MET A 293 -1.51 0.61 8.15
C MET A 293 -2.39 0.80 6.89
N VAL A 294 -3.18 -0.22 6.58
CA VAL A 294 -4.12 -0.26 5.47
C VAL A 294 -5.50 -0.55 6.03
N TRP A 295 -6.39 0.43 6.01
CA TRP A 295 -7.74 0.27 6.50
C TRP A 295 -8.75 0.11 5.34
N GLU A 296 -9.58 -0.90 5.45
CA GLU A 296 -10.73 -1.11 4.59
C GLU A 296 -11.92 -0.33 5.14
N ARG A 297 -12.69 0.33 4.27
CA ARG A 297 -13.78 1.18 4.68
C ARG A 297 -14.88 1.31 3.64
N ILE A 298 -15.99 1.87 4.07
CA ILE A 298 -17.05 2.35 3.21
C ILE A 298 -17.09 3.88 3.32
N ASP A 299 -16.78 4.56 2.23
CA ASP A 299 -16.93 6.01 2.11
C ASP A 299 -18.38 6.36 1.81
N PHE A 300 -18.91 7.37 2.46
CA PHE A 300 -20.19 7.97 2.20
C PHE A 300 -20.07 9.13 1.21
N ASN A 301 -21.03 9.30 0.29
CA ASN A 301 -21.18 10.53 -0.46
C ASN A 301 -21.97 11.52 0.40
N LEU A 302 -21.28 12.45 1.07
CA LEU A 302 -21.93 13.38 2.00
C LEU A 302 -22.70 14.53 1.32
N ASP A 303 -22.72 14.59 -0.02
CA ASP A 303 -23.61 15.49 -0.76
C ASP A 303 -24.99 14.83 -0.99
N ASP A 304 -25.14 13.54 -0.71
CA ASP A 304 -26.43 12.85 -0.77
C ASP A 304 -27.38 13.34 0.34
N ALA A 305 -28.65 13.42 0.00
CA ALA A 305 -29.68 14.00 0.88
C ALA A 305 -29.83 13.25 2.21
N TRP A 306 -29.68 11.93 2.22
CA TRP A 306 -29.82 11.11 3.42
C TRP A 306 -28.48 11.00 4.19
N LEU A 307 -27.37 10.85 3.45
CA LEU A 307 -26.05 10.63 4.03
C LEU A 307 -25.42 11.88 4.64
N LYS A 308 -25.96 13.10 4.38
CA LYS A 308 -25.52 14.29 5.14
C LYS A 308 -25.94 14.21 6.62
N ASP A 309 -27.01 13.51 6.99
CA ASP A 309 -27.41 13.32 8.38
C ASP A 309 -26.53 12.26 9.05
N LYS A 310 -25.77 12.66 10.07
CA LYS A 310 -24.88 11.74 10.77
C LYS A 310 -25.62 10.59 11.46
N ARG A 311 -26.90 10.76 11.82
CA ARG A 311 -27.71 9.69 12.43
C ARG A 311 -27.91 8.54 11.45
N VAL A 312 -28.09 8.82 10.16
CA VAL A 312 -28.18 7.81 9.10
C VAL A 312 -26.85 7.06 8.96
N ARG A 313 -25.72 7.77 8.96
CA ARG A 313 -24.40 7.15 8.88
C ARG A 313 -24.09 6.28 10.08
N GLN A 314 -24.42 6.76 11.29
CA GLN A 314 -24.30 6.02 12.54
C GLN A 314 -25.22 4.78 12.58
N ALA A 315 -26.43 4.90 12.05
CA ALA A 315 -27.35 3.78 11.91
C ALA A 315 -26.77 2.69 10.99
N ILE A 316 -26.23 3.10 9.83
CA ILE A 316 -25.54 2.16 8.94
C ILE A 316 -24.39 1.48 9.69
N ALA A 317 -23.56 2.20 10.45
CA ALA A 317 -22.47 1.60 11.20
C ALA A 317 -22.93 0.58 12.26
N HIS A 318 -24.03 0.85 12.97
CA HIS A 318 -24.64 -0.11 13.90
C HIS A 318 -25.32 -1.30 13.21
N ALA A 319 -25.75 -1.13 11.96
CA ALA A 319 -26.35 -2.23 11.18
C ALA A 319 -25.32 -3.23 10.65
N LEU A 320 -24.00 -2.96 10.78
CA LEU A 320 -22.93 -3.78 10.23
C LEU A 320 -22.21 -4.59 11.32
N ASP A 321 -22.23 -5.92 11.21
CA ASP A 321 -21.37 -6.79 12.01
C ASP A 321 -19.96 -6.78 11.45
N ARG A 322 -19.16 -5.77 11.84
CA ARG A 322 -17.80 -5.59 11.36
C ARG A 322 -16.83 -6.68 11.81
N LYS A 323 -17.15 -7.39 12.92
CA LYS A 323 -16.38 -8.57 13.34
C LYS A 323 -16.55 -9.70 12.32
N ALA A 324 -17.80 -10.00 11.95
CA ALA A 324 -18.07 -11.00 10.92
C ALA A 324 -17.46 -10.62 9.56
N LEU A 325 -17.48 -9.33 9.19
CA LEU A 325 -16.85 -8.86 7.96
C LEU A 325 -15.32 -9.01 8.00
N ALA A 326 -14.67 -8.77 9.13
CA ALA A 326 -13.24 -8.99 9.31
C ALA A 326 -12.88 -10.49 9.19
N GLU A 327 -13.72 -11.39 9.73
CA GLU A 327 -13.53 -12.85 9.63
C GLU A 327 -13.58 -13.36 8.17
N ILE A 328 -14.37 -12.73 7.30
CA ILE A 328 -14.37 -13.07 5.86
C ILE A 328 -13.05 -12.71 5.20
N SER A 329 -12.49 -11.57 5.58
CA SER A 329 -11.19 -11.14 5.05
C SER A 329 -10.05 -11.98 5.60
N CYS A 330 -10.08 -12.30 6.90
CA CYS A 330 -9.10 -13.15 7.55
C CYS A 330 -9.69 -13.80 8.80
N SER A 331 -9.87 -15.12 8.75
CA SER A 331 -10.45 -15.91 9.83
C SER A 331 -9.60 -15.96 11.10
N GLY A 332 -10.23 -16.32 12.22
CA GLY A 332 -9.58 -16.58 13.50
C GLY A 332 -9.26 -15.32 14.33
N GLY A 333 -10.05 -14.25 14.17
CA GLY A 333 -9.93 -13.03 14.97
C GLY A 333 -8.63 -12.28 14.79
N ARG A 334 -7.86 -12.59 13.75
CA ARG A 334 -6.53 -11.99 13.52
C ARG A 334 -6.59 -10.55 13.02
N GLN A 335 -7.69 -10.18 12.40
CA GLN A 335 -7.84 -8.88 11.76
C GLN A 335 -8.56 -7.91 12.69
N PRO A 336 -7.92 -6.80 13.13
CA PRO A 336 -8.53 -5.88 14.06
C PRO A 336 -9.66 -5.09 13.39
N VAL A 337 -10.81 -5.00 14.05
CA VAL A 337 -11.91 -4.10 13.64
C VAL A 337 -11.42 -2.66 13.76
N ALA A 338 -11.63 -1.89 12.71
CA ALA A 338 -11.26 -0.49 12.70
C ALA A 338 -12.35 0.40 13.33
N HIS A 339 -11.93 1.34 14.17
CA HIS A 339 -12.81 2.38 14.76
C HIS A 339 -12.43 3.79 14.29
N SER A 340 -11.29 3.89 13.61
CA SER A 340 -10.74 5.11 13.03
C SER A 340 -9.95 4.74 11.77
N TRP A 341 -9.41 5.74 11.12
CA TRP A 341 -8.50 5.60 9.98
C TRP A 341 -7.06 5.24 10.40
N LEU A 342 -6.72 5.38 11.67
CA LEU A 342 -5.37 5.13 12.21
C LEU A 342 -5.29 3.78 12.89
N ALA A 343 -4.30 2.97 12.49
CA ALA A 343 -4.12 1.60 12.99
C ALA A 343 -3.82 1.56 14.50
N PRO A 344 -4.31 0.54 15.24
CA PRO A 344 -4.11 0.45 16.68
C PRO A 344 -2.65 0.48 17.14
N GLY A 345 -1.73 -0.08 16.34
CA GLY A 345 -0.29 -0.06 16.63
C GLY A 345 0.39 1.29 16.44
N HIS A 346 -0.30 2.31 15.90
CA HIS A 346 0.27 3.65 15.75
C HIS A 346 0.34 4.40 17.08
N PRO A 347 1.44 5.12 17.41
CA PRO A 347 1.58 5.85 18.69
C PRO A 347 0.47 6.89 18.96
N ALA A 348 -0.08 7.49 17.91
CA ALA A 348 -1.17 8.45 18.00
C ALA A 348 -2.57 7.81 17.90
N ALA A 349 -2.69 6.48 17.88
CA ALA A 349 -4.00 5.83 17.93
C ALA A 349 -4.73 6.21 19.21
N HIS A 350 -6.03 6.51 19.08
CA HIS A 350 -6.84 6.88 20.22
C HIS A 350 -7.28 5.61 20.97
N PRO A 351 -7.02 5.48 22.29
CA PRO A 351 -7.30 4.26 23.03
C PRO A 351 -8.80 3.97 23.23
N ASN A 352 -9.62 5.03 23.32
CA ASN A 352 -11.04 4.94 23.70
C ASN A 352 -11.92 5.77 22.75
N LEU A 353 -12.08 5.33 21.51
CA LEU A 353 -12.99 5.97 20.57
C LEU A 353 -14.43 5.51 20.79
N LYS A 354 -15.39 6.35 20.37
CA LYS A 354 -16.78 5.95 20.19
C LYS A 354 -16.83 4.73 19.25
N LYS A 355 -17.49 3.67 19.69
CA LYS A 355 -17.63 2.42 18.94
C LYS A 355 -19.06 2.28 18.45
N TYR A 356 -19.23 1.63 17.34
CA TYR A 356 -20.51 1.28 16.74
C TYR A 356 -20.58 -0.25 16.69
N ASP A 357 -21.01 -0.86 17.79
CA ASP A 357 -21.23 -2.30 17.85
C ASP A 357 -22.46 -2.67 17.00
N TYR A 358 -22.49 -3.90 16.53
CA TYR A 358 -23.63 -4.42 15.77
C TYR A 358 -24.89 -4.41 16.65
N ASP A 359 -25.82 -3.54 16.32
CA ASP A 359 -27.08 -3.32 17.04
C ASP A 359 -28.17 -2.86 16.08
N VAL A 360 -28.95 -3.82 15.59
CA VAL A 360 -30.06 -3.57 14.66
C VAL A 360 -31.16 -2.69 15.29
N ALA A 361 -31.39 -2.84 16.59
CA ALA A 361 -32.40 -2.05 17.28
C ALA A 361 -31.98 -0.57 17.37
N ARG A 362 -30.73 -0.31 17.74
CA ARG A 362 -30.18 1.05 17.77
C ARG A 362 -30.13 1.67 16.37
N ALA A 363 -29.75 0.89 15.35
CA ALA A 363 -29.77 1.35 13.98
C ALA A 363 -31.16 1.81 13.53
N ARG A 364 -32.19 1.02 13.81
CA ARG A 364 -33.58 1.40 13.52
C ARG A 364 -34.03 2.64 14.27
N ALA A 365 -33.68 2.76 15.55
CA ALA A 365 -34.01 3.94 16.35
C ALA A 365 -33.41 5.21 15.72
N LEU A 366 -32.12 5.19 15.34
CA LEU A 366 -31.45 6.32 14.69
C LEU A 366 -32.09 6.70 13.35
N LEU A 367 -32.54 5.72 12.56
CA LEU A 367 -33.23 5.98 11.30
C LEU A 367 -34.63 6.62 11.53
N THR A 368 -35.33 6.16 12.56
CA THR A 368 -36.60 6.80 12.98
C THR A 368 -36.37 8.23 13.48
N GLU A 369 -35.34 8.45 14.32
CA GLU A 369 -34.94 9.79 14.77
C GLU A 369 -34.56 10.71 13.59
N ALA A 370 -34.03 10.14 12.50
CA ALA A 370 -33.71 10.84 11.27
C ALA A 370 -34.91 11.10 10.34
N GLY A 371 -36.11 10.65 10.74
CA GLY A 371 -37.36 10.91 10.02
C GLY A 371 -37.77 9.82 9.03
N PHE A 372 -37.14 8.64 9.07
CA PHE A 372 -37.56 7.52 8.23
C PHE A 372 -38.67 6.68 8.88
N THR A 373 -39.55 6.13 8.05
CA THR A 373 -40.62 5.22 8.47
C THR A 373 -40.58 3.92 7.67
N ILE A 374 -41.00 2.80 8.27
CA ILE A 374 -41.06 1.51 7.58
C ILE A 374 -42.33 1.49 6.67
N GLY A 375 -42.12 1.22 5.40
CA GLY A 375 -43.20 1.03 4.43
C GLY A 375 -43.80 -0.39 4.50
N PRO A 376 -44.94 -0.62 3.80
CA PRO A 376 -45.63 -1.91 3.80
C PRO A 376 -44.81 -3.05 3.17
N ASP A 377 -43.79 -2.72 2.38
CA ASP A 377 -42.84 -3.63 1.75
C ASP A 377 -41.62 -3.96 2.66
N GLY A 378 -41.63 -3.48 3.91
CA GLY A 378 -40.56 -3.68 4.87
C GLY A 378 -39.33 -2.79 4.66
N PHE A 379 -39.34 -1.89 3.68
CA PHE A 379 -38.25 -0.95 3.44
C PHE A 379 -38.56 0.45 3.99
N LEU A 380 -37.51 1.13 4.38
CA LEU A 380 -37.62 2.51 4.86
C LEU A 380 -38.02 3.47 3.75
N ARG A 381 -38.76 4.49 4.17
CA ARG A 381 -39.16 5.65 3.35
C ARG A 381 -38.81 6.93 4.09
N ASP A 382 -38.32 7.92 3.37
CA ASP A 382 -38.11 9.26 3.90
C ASP A 382 -39.46 10.03 4.04
N ALA A 383 -39.38 11.25 4.56
CA ALA A 383 -40.54 12.11 4.77
C ALA A 383 -41.35 12.43 3.49
N THR A 384 -40.75 12.22 2.31
CA THR A 384 -41.40 12.39 1.00
C THR A 384 -42.08 11.11 0.51
N GLY A 385 -41.93 10.00 1.24
CA GLY A 385 -42.39 8.66 0.85
C GLY A 385 -41.44 7.92 -0.09
N LYS A 386 -40.27 8.49 -0.41
CA LYS A 386 -39.26 7.85 -1.25
C LYS A 386 -38.58 6.69 -0.51
N ARG A 387 -38.55 5.51 -1.16
CA ARG A 387 -37.87 4.31 -0.62
C ARG A 387 -36.38 4.54 -0.44
N ALA A 388 -35.83 4.11 0.70
CA ALA A 388 -34.42 4.18 1.02
C ALA A 388 -33.65 3.12 0.22
N GLU A 389 -33.34 3.44 -1.02
CA GLU A 389 -32.52 2.65 -1.93
C GLU A 389 -31.13 3.26 -2.00
N MET A 390 -30.09 2.48 -1.68
CA MET A 390 -28.70 2.91 -1.73
C MET A 390 -27.91 2.04 -2.70
N THR A 391 -26.86 2.62 -3.28
CA THR A 391 -25.92 1.90 -4.16
C THR A 391 -24.55 1.84 -3.50
N ILE A 392 -23.94 0.67 -3.52
CA ILE A 392 -22.53 0.47 -3.12
C ILE A 392 -21.70 0.03 -4.31
N SER A 393 -20.54 0.66 -4.47
CA SER A 393 -19.59 0.35 -5.54
C SER A 393 -18.23 -0.06 -4.97
N THR A 394 -17.57 -1.00 -5.66
CA THR A 394 -16.16 -1.34 -5.46
C THR A 394 -15.51 -1.75 -6.78
N THR A 395 -14.25 -2.18 -6.73
CA THR A 395 -13.56 -2.76 -7.90
C THR A 395 -14.12 -4.15 -8.21
N ALA A 396 -14.62 -4.35 -9.42
CA ALA A 396 -15.09 -5.64 -9.90
C ALA A 396 -13.97 -6.69 -9.89
N GLY A 397 -14.32 -7.93 -9.55
CA GLY A 397 -13.39 -9.06 -9.47
C GLY A 397 -12.61 -9.17 -8.14
N ASN A 398 -12.86 -8.27 -7.18
CA ASN A 398 -12.35 -8.46 -5.82
C ASN A 398 -13.30 -9.33 -5.00
N SER A 399 -13.04 -10.64 -4.99
CA SER A 399 -13.93 -11.65 -4.39
C SER A 399 -14.25 -11.38 -2.91
N ILE A 400 -13.29 -10.91 -2.13
CA ILE A 400 -13.50 -10.59 -0.70
C ILE A 400 -14.50 -9.45 -0.57
N ARG A 401 -14.31 -8.36 -1.31
CA ARG A 401 -15.23 -7.22 -1.28
C ARG A 401 -16.61 -7.57 -1.80
N GLU A 402 -16.68 -8.37 -2.85
CA GLU A 402 -17.95 -8.84 -3.41
C GLU A 402 -18.73 -9.71 -2.42
N GLN A 403 -18.05 -10.60 -1.68
CA GLN A 403 -18.65 -11.36 -0.57
C GLN A 403 -19.14 -10.44 0.54
N ILE A 404 -18.32 -9.48 0.96
CA ILE A 404 -18.70 -8.48 1.98
C ILE A 404 -19.94 -7.72 1.53
N GLN A 405 -20.03 -7.28 0.26
CA GLN A 405 -21.20 -6.55 -0.25
C GLN A 405 -22.49 -7.38 -0.17
N GLN A 406 -22.45 -8.69 -0.38
CA GLN A 406 -23.63 -9.54 -0.22
C GLN A 406 -24.12 -9.55 1.24
N ILE A 407 -23.19 -9.62 2.19
CA ILE A 407 -23.52 -9.57 3.61
C ILE A 407 -24.05 -8.20 4.01
N LEU A 408 -23.41 -7.13 3.54
CA LEU A 408 -23.90 -5.75 3.76
C LEU A 408 -25.34 -5.59 3.26
N LYS A 409 -25.67 -6.18 2.11
CA LYS A 409 -27.01 -6.15 1.56
C LYS A 409 -28.03 -6.80 2.50
N GLU A 410 -27.72 -7.98 3.03
CA GLU A 410 -28.61 -8.68 3.98
C GLU A 410 -28.70 -7.94 5.33
N GLN A 411 -27.58 -7.41 5.84
CA GLN A 411 -27.58 -6.67 7.10
C GLN A 411 -28.36 -5.35 7.00
N LEU A 412 -28.18 -4.59 5.93
CA LEU A 412 -28.89 -3.33 5.71
C LEU A 412 -30.37 -3.54 5.44
N LYS A 413 -30.74 -4.67 4.82
CA LYS A 413 -32.15 -5.06 4.66
C LYS A 413 -32.86 -5.25 6.01
N GLN A 414 -32.15 -5.75 7.03
CA GLN A 414 -32.72 -5.89 8.38
C GLN A 414 -33.18 -4.56 8.98
N VAL A 415 -32.54 -3.46 8.60
CA VAL A 415 -32.94 -2.10 9.03
C VAL A 415 -33.76 -1.38 7.98
N GLY A 416 -34.22 -2.07 6.94
CA GLY A 416 -35.11 -1.54 5.91
C GLY A 416 -34.43 -0.74 4.80
N ILE A 417 -33.10 -0.81 4.66
CA ILE A 417 -32.35 -0.18 3.56
C ILE A 417 -32.17 -1.18 2.42
N ASP A 418 -32.61 -0.81 1.20
CA ASP A 418 -32.39 -1.59 -0.01
C ASP A 418 -31.04 -1.27 -0.63
N LEU A 419 -30.08 -2.21 -0.57
CA LEU A 419 -28.74 -2.00 -1.10
C LEU A 419 -28.58 -2.64 -2.48
N ARG A 420 -28.23 -1.83 -3.49
CA ARG A 420 -27.82 -2.25 -4.83
C ARG A 420 -26.30 -2.26 -4.97
N ILE A 421 -25.78 -3.27 -5.65
CA ILE A 421 -24.36 -3.42 -5.94
C ILE A 421 -24.09 -2.96 -7.37
N ASP A 422 -23.12 -2.02 -7.54
CA ASP A 422 -22.71 -1.47 -8.84
C ASP A 422 -21.18 -1.43 -8.93
N ASN A 423 -20.55 -2.59 -9.15
CA ASN A 423 -19.11 -2.72 -9.21
C ASN A 423 -18.57 -2.30 -10.58
N ARG A 424 -17.36 -1.69 -10.57
CA ARG A 424 -16.71 -1.17 -11.78
C ARG A 424 -15.28 -1.74 -11.92
N PRO A 425 -14.78 -1.90 -13.15
CA PRO A 425 -13.37 -2.19 -13.36
C PRO A 425 -12.47 -1.21 -12.61
N ALA A 426 -11.34 -1.67 -12.08
CA ALA A 426 -10.44 -0.84 -11.25
C ALA A 426 -10.01 0.47 -11.93
N SER A 427 -9.79 0.44 -13.26
CA SER A 427 -9.45 1.63 -14.05
C SER A 427 -10.57 2.68 -14.06
N VAL A 428 -11.85 2.27 -14.07
CA VAL A 428 -13.00 3.18 -14.00
C VAL A 428 -13.21 3.63 -12.56
N PHE A 429 -13.18 2.68 -11.61
CA PHE A 429 -13.43 2.96 -10.20
C PHE A 429 -12.43 3.98 -9.64
N PHE A 430 -11.11 3.74 -9.82
CA PHE A 430 -10.05 4.62 -9.33
C PHE A 430 -9.64 5.72 -10.32
N GLY A 431 -9.92 5.55 -11.61
CA GLY A 431 -9.56 6.54 -12.63
C GLY A 431 -10.54 7.72 -12.72
N THR A 432 -11.84 7.46 -12.50
CA THR A 432 -12.87 8.49 -12.67
C THR A 432 -13.91 8.50 -11.56
N MET A 433 -14.51 7.35 -11.23
CA MET A 433 -15.68 7.29 -10.35
C MET A 433 -15.40 7.89 -8.96
N VAL A 434 -14.43 7.36 -8.25
CA VAL A 434 -14.08 7.81 -6.90
C VAL A 434 -13.36 9.17 -6.90
N PRO A 435 -12.36 9.44 -7.77
CA PRO A 435 -11.69 10.75 -7.80
C PRO A 435 -12.64 11.90 -8.15
N ARG A 436 -13.62 11.67 -9.01
CA ARG A 436 -14.61 12.69 -9.38
C ARG A 436 -15.89 12.63 -8.56
N ARG A 437 -15.90 11.83 -7.47
CA ARG A 437 -17.06 11.69 -6.57
C ARG A 437 -18.35 11.27 -7.27
N GLN A 438 -18.23 10.42 -8.31
CA GLN A 438 -19.33 9.95 -9.14
C GLN A 438 -20.03 8.68 -8.59
N PHE A 439 -19.65 8.20 -7.40
CA PHE A 439 -20.42 7.16 -6.71
C PHE A 439 -21.65 7.81 -6.02
N THR A 440 -22.80 7.17 -6.18
CA THR A 440 -24.08 7.78 -5.75
C THR A 440 -24.19 7.85 -4.23
N HIS A 441 -23.96 6.73 -3.52
CA HIS A 441 -24.14 6.67 -2.06
C HIS A 441 -22.88 6.16 -1.35
N LEU A 442 -22.44 4.93 -1.67
CA LEU A 442 -21.40 4.23 -0.94
C LEU A 442 -20.28 3.76 -1.86
N ALA A 443 -19.02 3.90 -1.43
CA ALA A 443 -17.86 3.34 -2.12
C ALA A 443 -16.99 2.56 -1.15
N MET A 444 -16.69 1.27 -1.44
CA MET A 444 -15.90 0.42 -0.57
C MET A 444 -14.50 0.18 -1.16
N TYR A 445 -13.46 0.58 -0.43
CA TYR A 445 -12.06 0.41 -0.81
C TYR A 445 -11.13 0.69 0.36
N ALA A 446 -9.82 0.38 0.18
CA ALA A 446 -8.82 0.61 1.20
C ALA A 446 -8.02 1.90 0.98
N SER A 447 -7.44 2.42 2.06
CA SER A 447 -6.39 3.44 2.02
C SER A 447 -5.20 3.02 2.84
N LEU A 448 -4.03 3.46 2.35
CA LEU A 448 -2.74 3.22 3.00
C LEU A 448 -2.28 4.50 3.69
N PHE A 449 -1.64 4.31 4.84
CA PHE A 449 -0.93 5.36 5.55
C PHE A 449 0.46 4.87 5.95
N THR A 450 1.30 5.79 6.36
CA THR A 450 2.57 5.53 7.05
C THR A 450 2.52 6.18 8.43
N PRO A 451 3.42 5.85 9.35
CA PRO A 451 3.46 6.49 10.67
C PRO A 451 3.64 8.00 10.64
N GLU A 452 4.12 8.54 9.52
CA GLU A 452 4.34 9.97 9.31
C GLU A 452 3.30 10.61 8.37
N SER A 453 2.22 9.90 8.04
CA SER A 453 1.18 10.45 7.19
C SER A 453 0.34 11.49 7.92
N ILE A 454 0.18 12.66 7.31
CA ILE A 454 -0.83 13.65 7.67
C ILE A 454 -1.83 13.71 6.52
N PRO A 455 -2.95 12.97 6.61
CA PRO A 455 -3.92 12.87 5.52
C PRO A 455 -4.81 14.12 5.39
N PHE A 456 -4.19 15.29 5.38
CA PHE A 456 -4.82 16.57 5.12
C PHE A 456 -5.63 16.54 3.81
N ASP A 457 -5.02 16.00 2.76
CA ASP A 457 -5.61 15.87 1.44
C ASP A 457 -6.89 15.02 1.42
N ARG A 458 -7.08 14.15 2.42
CA ARG A 458 -8.24 13.23 2.50
C ARG A 458 -9.39 13.74 3.34
N PHE A 459 -9.12 14.66 4.26
CA PHE A 459 -10.11 15.01 5.28
C PHE A 459 -10.37 16.51 5.41
N HIS A 460 -9.52 17.38 4.83
CA HIS A 460 -9.73 18.82 4.87
C HIS A 460 -10.73 19.28 3.80
N THR A 461 -11.58 20.25 4.14
CA THR A 461 -12.64 20.77 3.22
C THR A 461 -12.07 21.30 1.91
N SER A 462 -10.91 21.99 1.91
CA SER A 462 -10.28 22.51 0.70
C SER A 462 -9.84 21.43 -0.29
N GLN A 463 -9.81 20.17 0.15
CA GLN A 463 -9.36 19.02 -0.63
C GLN A 463 -10.52 18.21 -1.22
N ILE A 464 -11.72 18.79 -1.25
CA ILE A 464 -12.89 18.16 -1.90
C ILE A 464 -12.74 18.32 -3.41
N PRO A 465 -12.66 17.20 -4.17
CA PRO A 465 -12.58 17.26 -5.62
C PRO A 465 -13.86 17.87 -6.23
N SER A 466 -13.68 18.80 -7.16
CA SER A 466 -14.75 19.46 -7.89
C SER A 466 -14.29 19.86 -9.30
N GLN A 467 -15.22 20.17 -10.18
CA GLN A 467 -14.88 20.69 -11.51
C GLN A 467 -14.09 22.00 -11.42
N ALA A 468 -14.39 22.86 -10.44
CA ALA A 468 -13.75 24.15 -10.26
C ALA A 468 -12.25 24.03 -9.92
N ASN A 469 -11.83 22.94 -9.23
CA ASN A 469 -10.42 22.70 -8.91
C ASN A 469 -9.79 21.60 -9.78
N GLY A 470 -10.38 21.28 -10.94
CA GLY A 470 -9.86 20.24 -11.84
C GLY A 470 -9.91 18.82 -11.27
N TRP A 471 -10.77 18.57 -10.29
CA TRP A 471 -10.91 17.31 -9.56
C TRP A 471 -9.68 16.97 -8.70
N GLU A 472 -8.92 17.98 -8.30
CA GLU A 472 -7.80 17.82 -7.37
C GLU A 472 -8.29 17.61 -5.92
N GLY A 473 -7.47 16.88 -5.12
CA GLY A 473 -7.76 16.54 -3.73
C GLY A 473 -8.29 15.12 -3.56
N ASN A 474 -8.36 14.70 -2.31
CA ASN A 474 -8.72 13.32 -1.93
C ASN A 474 -9.83 13.26 -0.87
N ASN A 475 -10.43 14.38 -0.48
CA ASN A 475 -11.63 14.39 0.38
C ASN A 475 -12.86 13.96 -0.46
N ARG A 476 -12.83 12.71 -0.88
CA ARG A 476 -13.78 12.13 -1.84
C ARG A 476 -15.18 11.98 -1.27
N VAL A 477 -15.29 11.87 0.06
CA VAL A 477 -16.56 11.85 0.77
C VAL A 477 -17.27 13.20 0.77
N GLY A 478 -16.51 14.30 0.61
CA GLY A 478 -17.06 15.66 0.67
C GLY A 478 -17.29 16.14 2.11
N TRP A 479 -16.50 15.66 3.06
CA TRP A 479 -16.62 16.03 4.47
C TRP A 479 -16.23 17.48 4.71
N ARG A 480 -17.14 18.22 5.37
CA ARG A 480 -16.97 19.63 5.72
C ARG A 480 -17.19 19.78 7.23
N ASN A 481 -16.13 20.04 7.96
CA ASN A 481 -16.18 20.28 9.39
C ASN A 481 -15.08 21.29 9.77
N PRO A 482 -15.45 22.52 10.23
CA PRO A 482 -14.47 23.57 10.53
C PRO A 482 -13.50 23.24 11.67
N GLU A 483 -13.90 22.42 12.64
CA GLU A 483 -13.00 21.99 13.72
C GLU A 483 -11.98 20.98 13.17
N ASN A 484 -12.42 20.02 12.40
CA ASN A 484 -11.56 19.08 11.68
C ASN A 484 -10.54 19.81 10.79
N ASP A 485 -10.98 20.82 10.05
CA ASP A 485 -10.09 21.59 9.16
C ASP A 485 -8.99 22.29 9.96
N ARG A 486 -9.34 22.97 11.07
CA ARG A 486 -8.36 23.61 11.97
C ARG A 486 -7.37 22.61 12.56
N LEU A 487 -7.82 21.40 12.92
CA LEU A 487 -6.92 20.37 13.44
C LEU A 487 -5.92 19.91 12.38
N TRP A 488 -6.32 19.76 11.13
CA TRP A 488 -5.41 19.40 10.05
C TRP A 488 -4.42 20.51 9.73
N GLU A 489 -4.84 21.77 9.77
CA GLU A 489 -3.95 22.92 9.64
C GLU A 489 -2.90 22.96 10.77
N GLN A 490 -3.32 22.72 12.01
CA GLN A 490 -2.41 22.62 13.15
C GLN A 490 -1.44 21.44 13.02
N LEU A 491 -1.93 20.25 12.66
CA LEU A 491 -1.11 19.05 12.46
C LEU A 491 -0.03 19.25 11.38
N ASN A 492 -0.35 19.97 10.33
CA ASN A 492 0.61 20.28 9.28
C ASN A 492 1.78 21.18 9.74
N ALA A 493 1.60 21.94 10.82
CA ALA A 493 2.58 22.90 11.30
C ALA A 493 3.18 22.53 12.68
N GLU A 494 2.60 21.57 13.41
CA GLU A 494 3.04 21.22 14.76
C GLU A 494 4.30 20.35 14.72
N LEU A 495 5.39 20.86 15.25
CA LEU A 495 6.69 20.17 15.27
C LEU A 495 6.89 19.31 16.52
N ASP A 496 6.17 19.57 17.60
CA ASP A 496 6.21 18.77 18.81
C ASP A 496 5.42 17.47 18.64
N ALA A 497 6.08 16.33 18.81
CA ALA A 497 5.49 15.02 18.59
C ALA A 497 4.34 14.71 19.58
N GLN A 498 4.44 15.17 20.84
CA GLN A 498 3.39 14.91 21.85
C GLN A 498 2.14 15.74 21.57
N LYS A 499 2.32 16.99 21.15
CA LYS A 499 1.21 17.85 20.72
C LYS A 499 0.54 17.28 19.47
N ARG A 500 1.32 16.76 18.50
CA ARG A 500 0.75 16.07 17.33
C ARG A 500 -0.10 14.87 17.74
N ILE A 501 0.36 14.05 18.69
CA ILE A 501 -0.42 12.92 19.20
C ILE A 501 -1.77 13.39 19.75
N ALA A 502 -1.80 14.47 20.54
CA ALA A 502 -3.03 15.02 21.06
C ALA A 502 -3.98 15.52 19.97
N LEU A 503 -3.45 16.22 18.95
CA LEU A 503 -4.22 16.70 17.81
C LEU A 503 -4.79 15.53 16.97
N PHE A 504 -3.99 14.50 16.70
CA PHE A 504 -4.46 13.30 16.03
C PHE A 504 -5.57 12.59 16.79
N ARG A 505 -5.46 12.48 18.11
CA ARG A 505 -6.51 11.87 18.94
C ARG A 505 -7.80 12.69 18.90
N ARG A 506 -7.71 14.02 19.01
CA ARG A 506 -8.89 14.88 18.88
C ARG A 506 -9.55 14.75 17.51
N GLN A 507 -8.78 14.68 16.45
CA GLN A 507 -9.30 14.48 15.09
C GLN A 507 -10.00 13.12 14.94
N GLN A 508 -9.45 12.04 15.52
CA GLN A 508 -10.08 10.73 15.52
C GLN A 508 -11.42 10.72 16.29
N GLU A 509 -11.55 11.50 17.38
CA GLU A 509 -12.83 11.65 18.08
C GLU A 509 -13.90 12.27 17.18
N ILE A 510 -13.55 13.36 16.46
CA ILE A 510 -14.47 14.02 15.53
C ILE A 510 -14.82 13.06 14.39
N PHE A 511 -13.82 12.37 13.84
CA PHE A 511 -14.05 11.38 12.79
C PHE A 511 -15.01 10.27 13.26
N ALA A 512 -14.81 9.75 14.45
CA ALA A 512 -15.64 8.70 15.02
C ALA A 512 -17.06 9.17 15.31
N ASP A 513 -17.29 10.44 15.70
CA ASP A 513 -18.63 10.98 15.93
C ASP A 513 -19.35 11.33 14.62
N GLU A 514 -18.66 12.02 13.73
CA GLU A 514 -19.22 12.45 12.43
C GLU A 514 -19.38 11.30 11.42
N LEU A 515 -18.54 10.29 11.51
CA LEU A 515 -18.49 9.12 10.62
C LEU A 515 -18.56 9.48 9.11
N PRO A 516 -17.62 10.23 8.56
CA PRO A 516 -17.62 10.51 7.13
C PRO A 516 -17.39 9.24 6.29
N SER A 517 -16.83 8.20 6.91
CA SER A 517 -16.67 6.83 6.38
C SER A 517 -16.89 5.83 7.51
N VAL A 518 -17.36 4.63 7.21
CA VAL A 518 -17.39 3.52 8.18
C VAL A 518 -16.07 2.74 8.04
N PRO A 519 -15.18 2.80 9.06
CA PRO A 519 -14.03 1.90 9.11
C PRO A 519 -14.51 0.46 9.31
N LEU A 520 -14.03 -0.48 8.50
CA LEU A 520 -14.38 -1.89 8.63
C LEU A 520 -13.34 -2.63 9.47
N TYR A 521 -12.14 -2.74 8.93
CA TYR A 521 -11.02 -3.43 9.58
C TYR A 521 -9.67 -2.92 9.04
N PHE A 522 -8.60 -3.16 9.80
CA PHE A 522 -7.24 -3.02 9.29
C PHE A 522 -6.81 -4.31 8.63
N ARG A 523 -6.19 -4.21 7.46
CA ARG A 523 -5.65 -5.37 6.76
C ARG A 523 -4.40 -5.90 7.46
N LEU A 524 -4.12 -7.17 7.21
CA LEU A 524 -2.84 -7.77 7.54
C LEU A 524 -1.96 -7.81 6.30
N ASP A 525 -0.67 -7.55 6.44
CA ASP A 525 0.33 -7.94 5.46
C ASP A 525 0.65 -9.42 5.65
N LEU A 526 0.45 -10.17 4.58
CA LEU A 526 0.59 -11.62 4.56
C LEU A 526 1.85 -11.97 3.77
N THR A 527 2.89 -12.42 4.45
CA THR A 527 4.16 -12.77 3.84
C THR A 527 4.56 -14.20 4.13
N THR A 528 5.20 -14.85 3.17
CA THR A 528 5.80 -16.16 3.36
C THR A 528 7.29 -16.11 3.04
N TYR A 529 8.11 -16.81 3.84
CA TYR A 529 9.54 -17.00 3.58
C TYR A 529 10.07 -18.22 4.33
N PRO A 530 11.16 -18.86 3.86
CA PRO A 530 11.72 -20.03 4.51
C PRO A 530 12.17 -19.77 5.94
N LYS A 531 11.89 -20.68 6.87
CA LYS A 531 12.40 -20.60 8.25
C LYS A 531 13.91 -20.63 8.34
N ALA A 532 14.57 -21.26 7.37
CA ALA A 532 16.02 -21.29 7.25
C ALA A 532 16.63 -19.93 6.81
N MET A 533 15.83 -19.03 6.25
CA MET A 533 16.30 -17.70 5.87
C MET A 533 16.37 -16.80 7.11
N ARG A 534 17.52 -16.14 7.28
CA ARG A 534 17.77 -15.13 8.31
C ARG A 534 17.73 -13.75 7.67
N GLY A 535 17.25 -12.76 8.41
CA GLY A 535 17.22 -11.36 7.98
C GLY A 535 15.86 -10.82 7.51
N PRO A 536 14.92 -11.58 6.90
CA PRO A 536 13.63 -11.03 6.52
C PRO A 536 12.89 -10.44 7.72
N ARG A 537 12.43 -9.19 7.58
CA ARG A 537 11.69 -8.44 8.61
C ARG A 537 10.46 -7.78 7.97
N PRO A 538 9.29 -8.45 7.91
CA PRO A 538 8.07 -7.85 7.40
C PRO A 538 7.70 -6.57 8.14
N VAL A 539 7.33 -5.51 7.43
CA VAL A 539 7.12 -4.16 7.99
C VAL A 539 5.65 -3.84 8.26
N GLY A 540 4.73 -4.29 7.42
CA GLY A 540 3.30 -3.95 7.54
C GLY A 540 2.95 -2.54 7.05
N LEU A 541 3.76 -1.96 6.19
CA LEU A 541 3.52 -0.65 5.59
C LEU A 541 3.43 -0.82 4.07
N GLY A 542 2.32 -0.42 3.48
CA GLY A 542 2.02 -0.62 2.06
C GLY A 542 3.01 -0.01 1.05
N SER A 543 4.06 0.64 1.51
CA SER A 543 5.17 1.17 0.69
C SER A 543 6.50 0.49 1.00
N TYR A 544 6.56 -0.34 2.04
CA TYR A 544 7.76 -1.05 2.50
C TYR A 544 7.43 -2.53 2.59
N TYR A 545 7.91 -3.27 1.62
CA TYR A 545 7.61 -4.68 1.42
C TYR A 545 8.72 -5.57 1.97
N LEU A 546 8.49 -6.86 2.03
CA LEU A 546 9.43 -7.84 2.57
C LEU A 546 10.90 -7.63 2.12
N PRO A 547 11.21 -7.32 0.84
CA PRO A 547 12.60 -7.15 0.41
C PRO A 547 13.28 -5.84 0.82
N TRP A 548 12.66 -4.98 1.62
CA TRP A 548 13.21 -3.67 1.98
C TRP A 548 14.62 -3.72 2.59
N ASN A 549 14.94 -4.80 3.33
CA ASN A 549 16.24 -5.07 3.94
C ASN A 549 16.95 -6.29 3.33
N SER A 550 16.71 -6.56 2.05
CA SER A 550 17.20 -7.77 1.38
C SER A 550 18.72 -7.93 1.37
N TRP A 551 19.50 -6.86 1.56
CA TRP A 551 20.96 -6.93 1.70
C TRP A 551 21.41 -7.63 3.00
N GLU A 552 20.54 -7.76 4.01
CA GLU A 552 20.82 -8.45 5.27
C GLU A 552 20.43 -9.93 5.21
N TRP A 553 19.80 -10.38 4.12
CA TRP A 553 19.30 -11.73 4.01
C TRP A 553 20.41 -12.73 3.78
N LYS A 554 20.31 -13.86 4.44
CA LYS A 554 21.21 -15.00 4.24
C LYS A 554 20.50 -16.29 4.57
N TRP A 555 20.94 -17.38 3.96
CA TRP A 555 20.56 -18.70 4.38
C TRP A 555 21.27 -19.05 5.69
N GLY A 556 20.55 -19.56 6.67
CA GLY A 556 21.07 -20.15 7.89
C GLY A 556 21.40 -21.62 7.69
N ASP A 557 22.20 -22.15 8.59
CA ASP A 557 22.34 -23.59 8.71
C ASP A 557 21.01 -24.17 9.21
N LEU A 558 20.54 -25.26 8.56
CA LEU A 558 19.32 -25.99 8.91
C LEU A 558 19.58 -26.84 10.14
#